data_e8b2a217c711eab44a2a6b342ab6a223
#
_entry.id   e8b2a217c711eab44a2a6b342ab6a223
#
_cell.length_a   1.000
_cell.length_b   1.000
_cell.length_c   1.000
_cell.angle_alpha   90.00
_cell.angle_beta   90.00
_cell.angle_gamma   90.00
#
_symmetry.space_group_name_H-M   'P 1'
#
loop_
_entity.id
_entity.type
_entity.pdbx_description
1 polymer ?
#
loop_
_entity_poly.entity_id
_entity_poly.type
_entity_poly.pdbx_seq_one_letter_code
_entity_poly.pdbx_strand_id
1 'polypeptide(L)'
;MAIHDPLTNTYNRRYFIDSLKNISKHHDFSVIMLDIDNFKSINDKWGHHMGDQVIVMVTRIIKKSIRKEDILGRLGGEEFGIIIKGNTQKLLLSIAERIRKNIEEQCSEKLLSHGPEKITVSIGCFTSKENNLSPSEMLVNADKALYQAKRTGKNKVITHSK
;
A
#
# COMPACT_ATOMS: atom_id res chain seq x y z
N MET A 1 19.72 12.38 -8.33
CA MET A 1 19.23 11.69 -7.12
C MET A 1 18.37 10.52 -7.49
N ALA A 2 18.51 9.42 -6.76
CA ALA A 2 17.67 8.26 -7.00
C ALA A 2 16.20 8.59 -6.70
N ILE A 3 15.30 8.09 -7.54
CA ILE A 3 13.86 8.23 -7.34
C ILE A 3 13.18 6.88 -7.06
N HIS A 4 13.91 5.80 -7.22
CA HIS A 4 13.40 4.44 -7.03
C HIS A 4 14.00 3.77 -5.81
N ASP A 5 13.19 2.92 -5.18
CA ASP A 5 13.65 2.03 -4.12
C ASP A 5 14.44 0.86 -4.74
N PRO A 6 15.67 0.60 -4.26
CA PRO A 6 16.52 -0.42 -4.90
C PRO A 6 16.00 -1.85 -4.80
N LEU A 7 15.26 -2.19 -3.74
CA LEU A 7 14.75 -3.55 -3.57
C LEU A 7 13.54 -3.84 -4.47
N THR A 8 12.63 -2.89 -4.57
CA THR A 8 11.34 -3.09 -5.24
C THR A 8 11.24 -2.44 -6.60
N ASN A 9 12.13 -1.51 -6.90
CA ASN A 9 12.09 -0.66 -8.10
C ASN A 9 10.80 0.16 -8.21
N THR A 10 10.10 0.35 -7.12
CA THR A 10 9.00 1.32 -7.01
C THR A 10 9.59 2.69 -6.68
N TYR A 11 8.76 3.71 -6.72
CA TYR A 11 9.23 5.02 -6.29
C TYR A 11 9.61 4.99 -4.81
N ASN A 12 10.61 5.77 -4.44
CA ASN A 12 10.97 5.91 -3.04
C ASN A 12 10.03 6.89 -2.35
N ARG A 13 10.13 6.96 -1.01
CA ARG A 13 9.28 7.82 -0.19
C ARG A 13 9.31 9.27 -0.66
N ARG A 14 10.48 9.79 -0.93
CA ARG A 14 10.66 11.19 -1.33
C ARG A 14 9.93 11.52 -2.62
N TYR A 15 10.11 10.72 -3.64
CA TYR A 15 9.45 10.92 -4.94
C TYR A 15 7.94 10.76 -4.81
N PHE A 16 7.49 9.80 -4.01
CA PHE A 16 6.06 9.59 -3.76
C PHE A 16 5.43 10.84 -3.12
N ILE A 17 6.05 11.40 -2.09
CA ILE A 17 5.54 12.59 -1.41
C ILE A 17 5.53 13.79 -2.36
N ASP A 18 6.57 13.98 -3.15
CA ASP A 18 6.63 15.06 -4.14
C ASP A 18 5.54 14.90 -5.21
N SER A 19 5.30 13.67 -5.66
CA SER A 19 4.22 13.37 -6.62
C SER A 19 2.86 13.69 -6.04
N LEU A 20 2.64 13.36 -4.77
CA LEU A 20 1.39 13.66 -4.08
C LEU A 20 1.15 15.17 -4.00
N LYS A 21 2.18 15.95 -3.70
CA LYS A 21 2.10 17.42 -3.67
C LYS A 21 1.73 17.99 -5.05
N ASN A 22 2.31 17.46 -6.11
CA ASN A 22 2.02 17.93 -7.46
C ASN A 22 0.60 17.57 -7.92
N ILE A 23 0.17 16.34 -7.68
CA ILE A 23 -1.16 15.87 -8.06
C ILE A 23 -2.26 16.63 -7.32
N SER A 24 -2.07 16.92 -6.03
CA SER A 24 -3.07 17.58 -5.20
C SER A 24 -3.46 18.99 -5.71
N LYS A 25 -2.61 19.61 -6.52
CA LYS A 25 -2.86 20.93 -7.07
C LYS A 25 -3.75 20.91 -8.32
N HIS A 26 -3.84 19.78 -9.02
CA HIS A 26 -4.38 19.75 -10.37
C HIS A 26 -5.48 18.71 -10.61
N HIS A 27 -5.60 17.72 -9.74
CA HIS A 27 -6.48 16.57 -9.99
C HIS A 27 -7.14 16.07 -8.72
N ASP A 28 -8.33 15.52 -8.87
CA ASP A 28 -8.95 14.69 -7.84
C ASP A 28 -8.18 13.39 -7.72
N PHE A 29 -7.94 12.95 -6.50
CA PHE A 29 -7.16 11.73 -6.26
C PHE A 29 -7.55 11.09 -4.94
N SER A 30 -7.12 9.84 -4.78
CA SER A 30 -7.29 9.06 -3.56
C SER A 30 -5.95 8.47 -3.16
N VAL A 31 -5.80 8.15 -1.89
CA VAL A 31 -4.57 7.58 -1.35
C VAL A 31 -4.88 6.25 -0.69
N ILE A 32 -4.03 5.27 -0.97
CA ILE A 32 -4.02 3.97 -0.30
C ILE A 32 -2.72 3.87 0.49
N MET A 33 -2.82 3.52 1.77
CA MET A 33 -1.68 3.15 2.59
C MET A 33 -1.78 1.67 2.92
N LEU A 34 -0.70 0.93 2.72
CA LEU A 34 -0.69 -0.52 2.85
C LEU A 34 0.52 -0.95 3.68
N ASP A 35 0.31 -1.95 4.52
CA ASP A 35 1.37 -2.50 5.37
C ASP A 35 1.22 -4.01 5.42
N ILE A 36 2.34 -4.72 5.31
CA ILE A 36 2.35 -6.18 5.37
C ILE A 36 2.12 -6.62 6.83
N ASP A 37 1.11 -7.46 7.03
CA ASP A 37 0.74 -7.92 8.36
C ASP A 37 1.81 -8.84 8.95
N ASN A 38 2.12 -8.64 10.23
CA ASN A 38 3.06 -9.48 10.99
C ASN A 38 4.45 -9.57 10.37
N PHE A 39 4.89 -8.53 9.68
CA PHE A 39 6.17 -8.54 8.96
C PHE A 39 7.36 -8.78 9.89
N LYS A 40 7.35 -8.20 11.09
CA LYS A 40 8.40 -8.45 12.08
C LYS A 40 8.50 -9.93 12.42
N SER A 41 7.37 -10.61 12.60
CA SER A 41 7.33 -12.04 12.87
C SER A 41 7.90 -12.86 11.71
N ILE A 42 7.66 -12.42 10.48
CA ILE A 42 8.21 -13.07 9.29
C ILE A 42 9.74 -12.99 9.32
N ASN A 43 10.30 -11.81 9.58
CA ASN A 43 11.74 -11.62 9.69
C ASN A 43 12.33 -12.43 10.85
N ASP A 44 11.69 -12.40 12.00
CA ASP A 44 12.17 -13.11 13.20
C ASP A 44 12.18 -14.62 13.00
N LYS A 45 11.16 -15.16 12.35
CA LYS A 45 11.03 -16.61 12.13
C LYS A 45 11.80 -17.11 10.91
N TRP A 46 11.80 -16.34 9.81
CA TRP A 46 12.29 -16.81 8.51
C TRP A 46 13.54 -16.07 8.02
N GLY A 47 13.95 -15.00 8.72
CA GLY A 47 15.12 -14.20 8.36
C GLY A 47 14.80 -13.03 7.42
N HIS A 48 15.73 -12.08 7.38
CA HIS A 48 15.58 -10.87 6.57
C HIS A 48 15.55 -11.15 5.07
N HIS A 49 16.24 -12.19 4.60
CA HIS A 49 16.19 -12.57 3.20
C HIS A 49 14.77 -12.98 2.78
N MET A 50 14.10 -13.76 3.60
CA MET A 50 12.71 -14.10 3.36
C MET A 50 11.80 -12.88 3.41
N GLY A 51 12.06 -11.98 4.37
CA GLY A 51 11.34 -10.69 4.43
C GLY A 51 11.46 -9.91 3.15
N ASP A 52 12.66 -9.81 2.59
CA ASP A 52 12.89 -9.13 1.31
C ASP A 52 12.14 -9.81 0.16
N GLN A 53 12.10 -11.15 0.13
CA GLN A 53 11.34 -11.89 -0.88
C GLN A 53 9.84 -11.61 -0.78
N VAL A 54 9.32 -11.52 0.44
CA VAL A 54 7.91 -11.18 0.69
C VAL A 54 7.62 -9.76 0.16
N ILE A 55 8.48 -8.80 0.47
CA ILE A 55 8.34 -7.42 0.00
C ILE A 55 8.32 -7.37 -1.54
N VAL A 56 9.23 -8.06 -2.20
CA VAL A 56 9.31 -8.09 -3.66
C VAL A 56 8.05 -8.72 -4.26
N MET A 57 7.58 -9.82 -3.68
CA MET A 57 6.37 -10.51 -4.14
C MET A 57 5.12 -9.64 -3.99
N VAL A 58 4.95 -9.01 -2.83
CA VAL A 58 3.85 -8.09 -2.57
C VAL A 58 3.88 -6.95 -3.59
N THR A 59 5.05 -6.39 -3.85
CA THR A 59 5.24 -5.32 -4.83
C THR A 59 4.76 -5.74 -6.23
N ARG A 60 5.11 -6.93 -6.67
CA ARG A 60 4.69 -7.44 -7.98
C ARG A 60 3.18 -7.56 -8.08
N ILE A 61 2.55 -8.03 -7.03
CA ILE A 61 1.09 -8.19 -7.00
C ILE A 61 0.41 -6.82 -7.02
N ILE A 62 0.92 -5.86 -6.26
CA ILE A 62 0.38 -4.50 -6.27
C ILE A 62 0.48 -3.91 -7.68
N LYS A 63 1.65 -4.02 -8.32
CA LYS A 63 1.85 -3.48 -9.68
C LYS A 63 0.87 -4.05 -10.70
N LYS A 64 0.52 -5.31 -10.59
CA LYS A 64 -0.47 -5.95 -11.46
C LYS A 64 -1.90 -5.56 -11.14
N SER A 65 -2.14 -5.06 -9.95
CA SER A 65 -3.48 -4.75 -9.45
C SER A 65 -3.88 -3.29 -9.66
N ILE A 66 -2.94 -2.42 -9.97
CA ILE A 66 -3.17 -1.00 -10.17
C ILE A 66 -3.07 -0.63 -11.65
N ARG A 67 -3.53 0.58 -11.98
CA ARG A 67 -3.49 1.09 -13.34
C ARG A 67 -2.13 1.72 -13.63
N LYS A 68 -1.81 1.88 -14.92
CA LYS A 68 -0.55 2.45 -15.36
C LYS A 68 -0.34 3.88 -14.87
N GLU A 69 -1.41 4.66 -14.76
CA GLU A 69 -1.38 6.04 -14.29
C GLU A 69 -1.29 6.17 -12.77
N ASP A 70 -1.52 5.09 -12.03
CA ASP A 70 -1.43 5.10 -10.58
C ASP A 70 0.04 5.09 -10.14
N ILE A 71 0.33 5.71 -9.00
CA ILE A 71 1.70 5.88 -8.52
C ILE A 71 1.90 5.01 -7.28
N LEU A 72 2.88 4.12 -7.35
CA LEU A 72 3.24 3.22 -6.25
C LEU A 72 4.59 3.63 -5.66
N GLY A 73 4.63 3.81 -4.35
CA GLY A 73 5.86 4.10 -3.62
C GLY A 73 6.04 3.18 -2.42
N ARG A 74 7.28 2.88 -2.10
CA ARG A 74 7.63 2.21 -0.85
C ARG A 74 7.98 3.28 0.18
N LEU A 75 7.21 3.35 1.27
CA LEU A 75 7.30 4.45 2.25
C LEU A 75 8.13 4.08 3.47
N GLY A 76 8.29 2.82 3.73
CA GLY A 76 9.05 2.29 4.85
C GLY A 76 9.47 0.86 4.56
N GLY A 77 9.89 0.11 5.57
CA GLY A 77 10.33 -1.26 5.39
C GLY A 77 9.32 -2.15 4.71
N GLU A 78 8.13 -2.24 5.29
CA GLU A 78 7.01 -3.06 4.78
C GLU A 78 5.78 -2.21 4.45
N GLU A 79 5.96 -0.90 4.29
CA GLU A 79 4.88 0.05 4.08
C GLU A 79 4.90 0.60 2.67
N PHE A 80 3.74 0.64 2.02
CA PHE A 80 3.55 1.13 0.66
C PHE A 80 2.46 2.19 0.61
N GLY A 81 2.63 3.11 -0.32
CA GLY A 81 1.60 4.10 -0.65
C GLY A 81 1.24 4.01 -2.11
N ILE A 82 -0.03 4.26 -2.41
CA ILE A 82 -0.51 4.29 -3.80
C ILE A 82 -1.36 5.54 -3.98
N ILE A 83 -1.06 6.30 -5.02
CA ILE A 83 -1.86 7.45 -5.41
C ILE A 83 -2.73 7.01 -6.58
N ILE A 84 -4.04 7.09 -6.40
CA ILE A 84 -5.03 6.71 -7.40
C ILE A 84 -5.64 7.99 -7.96
N LYS A 85 -5.57 8.18 -9.27
CA LYS A 85 -6.25 9.30 -9.91
C LYS A 85 -7.75 9.08 -9.87
N GLY A 86 -8.48 10.10 -9.45
CA GLY A 86 -9.91 10.04 -9.23
C GLY A 86 -10.26 9.97 -7.75
N ASN A 87 -11.48 10.35 -7.43
CA ASN A 87 -11.96 10.43 -6.06
C ASN A 87 -13.23 9.60 -5.81
N THR A 88 -13.51 8.63 -6.68
CA THR A 88 -14.65 7.75 -6.50
C THR A 88 -14.33 6.68 -5.47
N GLN A 89 -15.08 6.65 -4.40
CA GLN A 89 -14.87 5.67 -3.34
C GLN A 89 -15.04 4.23 -3.84
N LYS A 90 -15.97 4.03 -4.75
CA LYS A 90 -16.20 2.71 -5.36
C LYS A 90 -14.97 2.20 -6.10
N LEU A 91 -14.33 3.05 -6.89
CA LEU A 91 -13.09 2.69 -7.61
C LEU A 91 -11.96 2.39 -6.62
N LEU A 92 -11.79 3.24 -5.63
CA LEU A 92 -10.77 3.10 -4.61
C LEU A 92 -10.90 1.78 -3.85
N LEU A 93 -12.10 1.47 -3.38
CA LEU A 93 -12.38 0.22 -2.67
C LEU A 93 -12.16 -1.00 -3.57
N SER A 94 -12.55 -0.91 -4.84
CA SER A 94 -12.36 -1.99 -5.79
C SER A 94 -10.88 -2.31 -5.99
N ILE A 95 -10.04 -1.30 -6.14
CA ILE A 95 -8.59 -1.47 -6.29
C ILE A 95 -7.98 -2.02 -5.00
N ALA A 96 -8.34 -1.46 -3.86
CA ALA A 96 -7.80 -1.87 -2.56
C ALA A 96 -8.16 -3.33 -2.23
N GLU A 97 -9.41 -3.73 -2.43
CA GLU A 97 -9.85 -5.11 -2.20
C GLU A 97 -9.17 -6.10 -3.16
N ARG A 98 -8.98 -5.70 -4.40
CA ARG A 98 -8.27 -6.52 -5.38
C ARG A 98 -6.83 -6.77 -4.94
N ILE A 99 -6.15 -5.74 -4.48
CA ILE A 99 -4.79 -5.86 -3.95
C ILE A 99 -4.77 -6.82 -2.76
N ARG A 100 -5.62 -6.58 -1.77
CA ARG A 100 -5.68 -7.39 -0.56
C ARG A 100 -5.91 -8.87 -0.88
N LYS A 101 -6.91 -9.14 -1.69
CA LYS A 101 -7.30 -10.50 -2.06
C LYS A 101 -6.22 -11.21 -2.86
N ASN A 102 -5.63 -10.53 -3.84
CA ASN A 102 -4.58 -11.10 -4.65
C ASN A 102 -3.33 -11.44 -3.83
N ILE A 103 -2.97 -10.60 -2.87
CA ILE A 103 -1.85 -10.88 -1.98
C ILE A 103 -2.14 -12.11 -1.13
N GLU A 104 -3.31 -12.17 -0.52
CA GLU A 104 -3.71 -13.30 0.32
C GLU A 104 -3.66 -14.61 -0.44
N GLU A 105 -4.20 -14.64 -1.65
CA GLU A 105 -4.28 -15.85 -2.48
C GLU A 105 -2.92 -16.24 -3.08
N GLN A 106 -2.21 -15.28 -3.67
CA GLN A 106 -1.02 -15.58 -4.46
C GLN A 106 0.24 -15.75 -3.63
N CYS A 107 0.38 -14.99 -2.55
CA CYS A 107 1.55 -15.11 -1.69
C CYS A 107 1.59 -16.45 -0.96
N SER A 108 0.45 -16.90 -0.48
CA SER A 108 0.35 -18.18 0.24
C SER A 108 0.75 -19.35 -0.63
N GLU A 109 0.34 -19.36 -1.91
CA GLU A 109 0.66 -20.43 -2.84
C GLU A 109 2.14 -20.50 -3.18
N LYS A 110 2.78 -19.34 -3.38
CA LYS A 110 4.18 -19.28 -3.85
C LYS A 110 5.20 -19.54 -2.76
N LEU A 111 4.84 -19.33 -1.49
CA LEU A 111 5.76 -19.47 -0.37
C LEU A 111 5.57 -20.73 0.44
N LEU A 112 4.59 -21.55 0.09
CA LEU A 112 4.19 -22.74 0.85
C LEU A 112 5.31 -23.75 1.13
N SER A 113 6.31 -23.85 0.26
CA SER A 113 7.36 -24.87 0.43
C SER A 113 8.48 -24.44 1.38
N HIS A 114 8.75 -23.13 1.52
CA HIS A 114 9.96 -22.66 2.18
C HIS A 114 9.78 -21.39 3.03
N GLY A 115 8.57 -20.99 3.34
CA GLY A 115 8.35 -19.74 4.03
C GLY A 115 7.02 -19.66 4.76
N PRO A 116 6.54 -18.44 5.02
CA PRO A 116 5.26 -18.24 5.71
C PRO A 116 4.10 -18.89 4.97
N GLU A 117 3.22 -19.54 5.71
CA GLU A 117 2.04 -20.17 5.16
C GLU A 117 1.02 -19.17 4.64
N LYS A 118 1.00 -17.98 5.22
CA LYS A 118 0.03 -16.95 4.88
C LYS A 118 0.64 -15.56 4.97
N ILE A 119 0.49 -14.80 3.89
CA ILE A 119 0.86 -13.38 3.83
C ILE A 119 -0.41 -12.59 3.58
N THR A 120 -0.67 -11.60 4.43
CA THR A 120 -1.79 -10.68 4.25
C THR A 120 -1.32 -9.25 4.41
N VAL A 121 -2.15 -8.31 3.98
CA VAL A 121 -1.91 -6.88 4.13
C VAL A 121 -3.11 -6.22 4.75
N SER A 122 -2.86 -5.17 5.52
CA SER A 122 -3.89 -4.25 5.98
C SER A 122 -3.81 -2.98 5.14
N ILE A 123 -4.94 -2.42 4.80
CA ILE A 123 -5.03 -1.30 3.88
C ILE A 123 -5.93 -0.21 4.47
N GLY A 124 -5.42 1.03 4.44
CA GLY A 124 -6.19 2.21 4.77
C GLY A 124 -6.34 3.08 3.54
N CYS A 125 -7.53 3.61 3.33
CA CYS A 125 -7.86 4.41 2.15
C CYS A 125 -8.42 5.76 2.55
N PHE A 126 -8.12 6.78 1.75
CA PHE A 126 -8.70 8.10 1.91
C PHE A 126 -8.97 8.72 0.54
N THR A 127 -10.18 9.25 0.38
CA THR A 127 -10.60 9.97 -0.83
C THR A 127 -10.73 11.45 -0.52
N SER A 128 -10.12 12.29 -1.32
CA SER A 128 -10.27 13.74 -1.22
C SER A 128 -11.57 14.15 -1.90
N LYS A 129 -12.60 14.44 -1.11
CA LYS A 129 -13.87 14.98 -1.61
C LYS A 129 -13.88 16.51 -1.59
N GLU A 130 -12.98 17.10 -0.83
CA GLU A 130 -12.86 18.55 -0.69
C GLU A 130 -11.44 18.96 -1.06
N ASN A 131 -11.34 19.98 -1.90
CA ASN A 131 -10.09 20.40 -2.51
C ASN A 131 -9.13 21.14 -1.56
N ASN A 132 -9.35 21.09 -0.25
CA ASN A 132 -8.62 21.92 0.70
C ASN A 132 -7.66 21.16 1.63
N LEU A 133 -7.51 19.84 1.44
CA LEU A 133 -6.60 19.09 2.28
C LEU A 133 -5.19 19.09 1.72
N SER A 134 -4.21 19.29 2.58
CA SER A 134 -2.81 19.17 2.20
C SER A 134 -2.46 17.70 1.97
N PRO A 135 -1.42 17.41 1.18
CA PRO A 135 -0.93 16.04 1.04
C PRO A 135 -0.63 15.37 2.37
N SER A 136 -0.08 16.10 3.34
CA SER A 136 0.21 15.58 4.67
C SER A 136 -1.06 15.15 5.40
N GLU A 137 -2.13 15.92 5.32
CA GLU A 137 -3.41 15.59 5.94
C GLU A 137 -4.02 14.34 5.31
N MET A 138 -3.90 14.20 3.99
CA MET A 138 -4.39 13.03 3.29
C MET A 138 -3.67 11.76 3.71
N LEU A 139 -2.36 11.82 3.83
CA LEU A 139 -1.56 10.69 4.32
C LEU A 139 -1.91 10.34 5.76
N VAL A 140 -2.09 11.33 6.62
CA VAL A 140 -2.50 11.11 8.01
C VAL A 140 -3.85 10.40 8.06
N ASN A 141 -4.81 10.82 7.25
CA ASN A 141 -6.14 10.20 7.24
C ASN A 141 -6.11 8.76 6.72
N ALA A 142 -5.35 8.49 5.66
CA ALA A 142 -5.16 7.13 5.16
C ALA A 142 -4.45 6.26 6.19
N ASP A 143 -3.47 6.82 6.89
CA ASP A 143 -2.73 6.11 7.93
C ASP A 143 -3.60 5.78 9.14
N LYS A 144 -4.52 6.67 9.52
CA LYS A 144 -5.51 6.39 10.57
C LYS A 144 -6.39 5.20 10.19
N ALA A 145 -6.82 5.14 8.94
CA ALA A 145 -7.60 4.02 8.43
C ALA A 145 -6.79 2.71 8.46
N LEU A 146 -5.53 2.78 8.07
CA LEU A 146 -4.62 1.63 8.13
C LEU A 146 -4.44 1.13 9.57
N TYR A 147 -4.23 2.04 10.50
CA TYR A 147 -4.11 1.70 11.92
C TYR A 147 -5.36 0.99 12.41
N GLN A 148 -6.53 1.48 12.02
CA GLN A 148 -7.80 0.84 12.38
C GLN A 148 -7.91 -0.56 11.78
N ALA A 149 -7.49 -0.77 10.53
CA ALA A 149 -7.46 -2.09 9.91
C ALA A 149 -6.60 -3.06 10.73
N LYS A 150 -5.44 -2.61 11.16
CA LYS A 150 -4.53 -3.43 11.98
C LYS A 150 -5.09 -3.76 13.35
N ARG A 151 -5.83 -2.85 13.95
CA ARG A 151 -6.42 -3.04 15.28
C ARG A 151 -7.68 -3.88 15.28
N THR A 152 -8.35 -4.01 14.15
CA THR A 152 -9.65 -4.70 14.05
C THR A 152 -9.57 -6.05 13.35
N GLY A 153 -8.38 -6.65 13.33
CA GLY A 153 -8.22 -8.03 12.86
C GLY A 153 -7.28 -8.21 11.69
N LYS A 154 -6.71 -7.15 11.15
CA LYS A 154 -5.80 -7.19 10.01
C LYS A 154 -6.47 -7.76 8.75
N ASN A 155 -5.72 -7.91 7.66
CA ASN A 155 -6.20 -8.49 6.41
C ASN A 155 -7.55 -7.89 5.98
N LYS A 156 -7.60 -6.58 5.89
CA LYS A 156 -8.82 -5.86 5.53
C LYS A 156 -8.52 -4.47 4.98
N VAL A 157 -9.52 -3.90 4.35
CA VAL A 157 -9.52 -2.53 3.86
C VAL A 157 -10.43 -1.69 4.75
N ILE A 158 -9.91 -0.59 5.23
CA ILE A 158 -10.70 0.42 5.97
C ILE A 158 -10.59 1.74 5.22
N THR A 159 -11.71 2.43 5.07
CA THR A 159 -11.73 3.79 4.51
C THR A 159 -11.94 4.79 5.64
N HIS A 160 -11.17 5.86 5.59
CA HIS A 160 -11.41 7.00 6.45
C HIS A 160 -12.35 7.93 5.70
N SER A 161 -13.52 8.16 6.25
CA SER A 161 -14.52 9.05 5.66
C SER A 161 -14.60 10.35 6.44
N LYS A 162 -14.39 11.43 5.72
CA LYS A 162 -14.68 12.75 6.19
C LYS A 162 -15.31 13.57 5.10
#